data_4161389abe4fabe0a7be1d01870a022d
#
_entry.id   4161389abe4fabe0a7be1d01870a022d
#
_cell.length_a   1.000
_cell.length_b   1.000
_cell.length_c   1.000
_cell.angle_alpha   90.00
_cell.angle_beta   90.00
_cell.angle_gamma   90.00
#
_symmetry.space_group_name_H-M   'P 1'
#
loop_
_entity.id
_entity.type
_entity.pdbx_description
1 polymer ?
#
loop_
_entity_poly.entity_id
_entity_poly.type
_entity_poly.pdbx_seq_one_letter_code
_entity_poly.pdbx_strand_id
1 'polypeptide(L)'
;PQLDIDKYLILPGILMYAAGQWIVNLNYWGCNQYITQRALGANLNTARNGLLFAALLKLIMPLIVMLPGIAAYVLVKQGNLHPLEKMDDAYASVLGFLPAGLKGLSIAALTAAIVASLAGKVNSISTIYTLDIYRKYINKEASEKRLVWIGRIVALSAMIIAILFTWQDVLGISSAGGF
;
A
#
# COMPACT_ATOMS: atom_id res chain seq x y z
N PRO A 1 -6.07 38.12 6.12
CA PRO A 1 -5.49 36.98 5.44
C PRO A 1 -6.63 36.12 4.97
N GLN A 2 -6.96 36.17 3.66
CA GLN A 2 -7.85 35.20 3.06
C GLN A 2 -7.16 33.84 3.20
N LEU A 3 -7.70 32.99 4.06
CA LEU A 3 -7.35 31.58 4.12
C LEU A 3 -7.63 31.02 2.71
N ASP A 4 -6.59 30.55 2.06
CA ASP A 4 -6.67 29.86 0.77
C ASP A 4 -7.60 28.63 0.99
N ILE A 5 -8.86 28.80 0.69
CA ILE A 5 -9.90 27.78 0.87
C ILE A 5 -9.50 26.50 0.14
N ASP A 6 -8.81 26.61 -1.00
CA ASP A 6 -8.32 25.48 -1.78
C ASP A 6 -7.26 24.65 -1.04
N LYS A 7 -6.40 25.30 -0.25
CA LYS A 7 -5.42 24.58 0.61
C LYS A 7 -6.09 23.94 1.84
N TYR A 8 -7.19 24.51 2.33
CA TYR A 8 -7.94 23.95 3.46
C TYR A 8 -8.74 22.72 3.07
N LEU A 9 -9.16 22.60 1.81
CA LEU A 9 -9.86 21.44 1.28
C LEU A 9 -8.93 20.23 1.06
N ILE A 10 -7.61 20.45 0.93
CA ILE A 10 -6.60 19.38 0.81
C ILE A 10 -6.31 18.73 2.16
N LEU A 11 -6.46 19.47 3.27
CA LEU A 11 -6.28 18.94 4.62
C LEU A 11 -7.65 18.65 5.23
N PRO A 12 -8.02 17.39 5.45
CA PRO A 12 -9.26 17.06 6.13
C PRO A 12 -9.26 17.71 7.52
N GLY A 13 -10.37 18.34 7.89
CA GLY A 13 -10.50 19.03 9.16
C GLY A 13 -10.25 18.12 10.37
N ILE A 14 -9.98 18.71 11.54
CA ILE A 14 -9.67 17.98 12.79
C ILE A 14 -10.72 16.92 13.12
N LEU A 15 -12.00 17.18 12.84
CA LEU A 15 -13.08 16.21 13.03
C LEU A 15 -12.95 14.98 12.13
N MET A 16 -12.48 15.14 10.88
CA MET A 16 -12.20 14.01 9.99
C MET A 16 -11.04 13.18 10.51
N TYR A 17 -10.00 13.79 11.06
CA TYR A 17 -8.91 13.05 11.69
C TYR A 17 -9.36 12.37 12.99
N ALA A 18 -10.05 13.07 13.88
CA ALA A 18 -10.46 12.52 15.16
C ALA A 18 -11.53 11.42 15.03
N ALA A 19 -12.53 11.58 14.15
CA ALA A 19 -13.60 10.62 13.96
C ALA A 19 -13.33 9.64 12.82
N GLY A 20 -12.89 10.11 11.64
CA GLY A 20 -12.69 9.29 10.46
C GLY A 20 -11.54 8.31 10.58
N GLN A 21 -10.44 8.70 11.24
CA GLN A 21 -9.27 7.83 11.40
C GLN A 21 -9.55 6.57 12.24
N TRP A 22 -10.47 6.61 13.17
CA TRP A 22 -10.88 5.43 13.93
C TRP A 22 -11.51 4.37 13.01
N ILE A 23 -12.40 4.80 12.12
CA ILE A 23 -13.07 3.89 11.16
C ILE A 23 -12.02 3.26 10.23
N VAL A 24 -11.12 4.06 9.68
CA VAL A 24 -10.03 3.59 8.81
C VAL A 24 -9.11 2.61 9.53
N ASN A 25 -8.71 2.93 10.76
CA ASN A 25 -7.83 2.06 11.54
C ASN A 25 -8.52 0.76 11.98
N LEU A 26 -9.78 0.80 12.38
CA LEU A 26 -10.56 -0.40 12.70
C LEU A 26 -10.69 -1.30 11.47
N ASN A 27 -11.01 -0.74 10.31
CA ASN A 27 -11.04 -1.49 9.06
C ASN A 27 -9.66 -2.08 8.72
N TYR A 28 -8.60 -1.27 8.78
CA TYR A 28 -7.26 -1.71 8.42
C TYR A 28 -6.75 -2.85 9.30
N TRP A 29 -6.90 -2.74 10.63
CA TRP A 29 -6.35 -3.70 11.57
C TRP A 29 -7.30 -4.88 11.88
N GLY A 30 -8.61 -4.69 11.75
CA GLY A 30 -9.60 -5.69 12.12
C GLY A 30 -10.28 -6.41 10.96
N CYS A 31 -10.51 -5.71 9.85
CA CYS A 31 -11.32 -6.24 8.74
C CYS A 31 -10.51 -6.52 7.47
N ASN A 32 -9.26 -6.04 7.40
CA ASN A 32 -8.46 -6.25 6.21
C ASN A 32 -7.85 -7.66 6.19
N GLN A 33 -8.33 -8.51 5.27
CA GLN A 33 -7.90 -9.90 5.12
C GLN A 33 -6.37 -10.04 4.97
N TYR A 34 -5.72 -9.14 4.29
CA TYR A 34 -4.27 -9.12 4.10
C TYR A 34 -3.48 -9.06 5.43
N ILE A 35 -4.05 -8.39 6.45
CA ILE A 35 -3.44 -8.25 7.77
C ILE A 35 -3.92 -9.34 8.71
N THR A 36 -5.24 -9.55 8.79
CA THR A 36 -5.86 -10.46 9.75
C THR A 36 -5.46 -11.92 9.52
N GLN A 37 -5.30 -12.37 8.27
CA GLN A 37 -4.87 -13.74 7.99
C GLN A 37 -3.50 -14.10 8.58
N ARG A 38 -2.60 -13.12 8.73
CA ARG A 38 -1.27 -13.33 9.35
C ARG A 38 -1.39 -13.45 10.86
N ALA A 39 -2.24 -12.65 11.46
CA ALA A 39 -2.51 -12.72 12.90
C ALA A 39 -3.24 -14.01 13.30
N LEU A 40 -4.22 -14.45 12.50
CA LEU A 40 -4.99 -15.67 12.72
C LEU A 40 -4.16 -16.95 12.55
N GLY A 41 -3.06 -16.91 11.81
CA GLY A 41 -2.13 -18.02 11.66
C GLY A 41 -1.16 -18.22 12.84
N ALA A 42 -1.18 -17.36 13.84
CA ALA A 42 -0.30 -17.39 15.01
C ALA A 42 -1.09 -17.64 16.31
N ASN A 43 -0.40 -18.05 17.37
CA ASN A 43 -1.01 -18.09 18.69
C ASN A 43 -1.34 -16.67 19.19
N LEU A 44 -2.29 -16.55 20.14
CA LEU A 44 -2.82 -15.26 20.60
C LEU A 44 -1.72 -14.30 21.09
N ASN A 45 -0.75 -14.80 21.85
CA ASN A 45 0.31 -13.96 22.40
C ASN A 45 1.25 -13.44 21.31
N THR A 46 1.62 -14.28 20.35
CA THR A 46 2.43 -13.91 19.20
C THR A 46 1.69 -12.91 18.31
N ALA A 47 0.40 -13.14 18.04
CA ALA A 47 -0.42 -12.22 17.26
C ALA A 47 -0.53 -10.84 17.93
N ARG A 48 -0.80 -10.78 19.24
CA ARG A 48 -0.88 -9.53 20.00
C ARG A 48 0.45 -8.77 19.99
N ASN A 49 1.54 -9.44 20.32
CA ASN A 49 2.86 -8.81 20.33
C ASN A 49 3.29 -8.36 18.94
N GLY A 50 3.00 -9.15 17.91
CA GLY A 50 3.25 -8.79 16.51
C GLY A 50 2.46 -7.56 16.05
N LEU A 51 1.19 -7.46 16.41
CA LEU A 51 0.36 -6.30 16.10
C LEU A 51 0.82 -5.04 16.84
N LEU A 52 1.20 -5.15 18.13
CA LEU A 52 1.75 -4.03 18.89
C LEU A 52 3.08 -3.55 18.30
N PHE A 53 3.96 -4.47 17.94
CA PHE A 53 5.23 -4.13 17.28
C PHE A 53 5.01 -3.49 15.90
N ALA A 54 4.07 -4.01 15.10
CA ALA A 54 3.70 -3.42 13.83
C ALA A 54 3.13 -2.00 14.00
N ALA A 55 2.31 -1.76 15.02
CA ALA A 55 1.79 -0.43 15.35
C ALA A 55 2.92 0.54 15.71
N LEU A 56 3.90 0.09 16.51
CA LEU A 56 5.09 0.90 16.84
C LEU A 56 5.89 1.26 15.58
N LEU A 57 6.15 0.29 14.70
CA LEU A 57 6.84 0.56 13.44
C LEU A 57 6.05 1.54 12.55
N LYS A 58 4.72 1.44 12.57
CA LYS A 58 3.85 2.34 11.80
C LYS A 58 3.92 3.80 12.29
N LEU A 59 4.24 4.04 13.56
CA LEU A 59 4.51 5.41 14.07
C LEU A 59 5.80 6.01 13.49
N ILE A 60 6.76 5.18 13.13
CA ILE A 60 8.05 5.62 12.55
C ILE A 60 7.92 5.84 11.03
N MET A 61 6.98 5.14 10.37
CA MET A 61 6.77 5.23 8.91
C MET A 61 6.62 6.65 8.36
N PRO A 62 5.86 7.57 8.98
CA PRO A 62 5.74 8.93 8.48
C PRO A 62 7.09 9.63 8.33
N LEU A 63 8.04 9.40 9.24
CA LEU A 63 9.39 9.98 9.14
C LEU A 63 10.10 9.49 7.87
N ILE A 64 10.04 8.18 7.61
CA ILE A 64 10.68 7.57 6.44
C ILE A 64 10.06 8.06 5.13
N VAL A 65 8.74 8.24 5.11
CA VAL A 65 8.00 8.65 3.90
C VAL A 65 8.08 10.16 3.67
N MET A 66 8.02 10.98 4.73
CA MET A 66 7.97 12.44 4.61
C MET A 66 9.35 13.05 4.37
N LEU A 67 10.42 12.49 4.95
CA LEU A 67 11.77 13.05 4.83
C LEU A 67 12.24 13.20 3.37
N PRO A 68 12.09 12.24 2.46
CA PRO A 68 12.43 12.44 1.05
C PRO A 68 11.65 13.56 0.39
N GLY A 69 10.35 13.70 0.69
CA GLY A 69 9.53 14.79 0.16
C GLY A 69 10.01 16.17 0.65
N ILE A 70 10.33 16.30 1.93
CA ILE A 70 10.89 17.53 2.51
C ILE A 70 12.25 17.83 1.89
N ALA A 71 13.11 16.83 1.73
CA ALA A 71 14.42 16.97 1.09
C ALA A 71 14.28 17.46 -0.37
N ALA A 72 13.37 16.88 -1.15
CA ALA A 72 13.08 17.31 -2.51
C ALA A 72 12.64 18.79 -2.55
N TYR A 73 11.72 19.19 -1.66
CA TYR A 73 11.26 20.58 -1.57
C TYR A 73 12.41 21.54 -1.27
N VAL A 74 13.28 21.20 -0.31
CA VAL A 74 14.44 22.03 0.05
C VAL A 74 15.41 22.14 -1.11
N LEU A 75 15.70 21.04 -1.82
CA LEU A 75 16.61 21.02 -2.98
C LEU A 75 16.08 21.88 -4.12
N VAL A 76 14.77 21.82 -4.40
CA VAL A 76 14.12 22.68 -5.40
C VAL A 76 14.25 24.15 -4.98
N LYS A 77 13.99 24.49 -3.73
CA LYS A 77 14.09 25.86 -3.22
C LYS A 77 15.53 26.42 -3.27
N GLN A 78 16.53 25.56 -3.12
CA GLN A 78 17.95 25.92 -3.21
C GLN A 78 18.46 25.98 -4.66
N GLY A 79 17.63 25.64 -5.67
CA GLY A 79 18.03 25.58 -7.07
C GLY A 79 18.88 24.36 -7.46
N ASN A 80 19.03 23.39 -6.54
CA ASN A 80 19.79 22.16 -6.77
C ASN A 80 18.98 21.07 -7.46
N LEU A 81 17.67 21.24 -7.54
CA LEU A 81 16.74 20.34 -8.24
C LEU A 81 15.75 21.18 -9.04
N HIS A 82 15.44 20.73 -10.27
CA HIS A 82 14.39 21.35 -11.06
C HIS A 82 13.02 21.21 -10.37
N PRO A 83 12.10 22.21 -10.58
CA PRO A 83 10.74 22.07 -10.11
C PRO A 83 10.13 20.74 -10.55
N LEU A 84 9.50 20.03 -9.64
CA LEU A 84 8.89 18.73 -9.91
C LEU A 84 7.55 18.95 -10.63
N GLU A 85 7.35 18.28 -11.74
CA GLU A 85 6.09 18.32 -12.48
C GLU A 85 4.98 17.57 -11.71
N LYS A 86 5.37 16.49 -11.04
CA LYS A 86 4.47 15.68 -10.21
C LYS A 86 5.07 15.49 -8.83
N MET A 87 4.22 15.49 -7.79
CA MET A 87 4.66 15.25 -6.41
C MET A 87 5.28 13.84 -6.24
N ASP A 88 4.81 12.86 -7.01
CA ASP A 88 5.28 11.48 -6.98
C ASP A 88 6.74 11.33 -7.44
N ASP A 89 7.25 12.28 -8.23
CA ASP A 89 8.64 12.27 -8.71
C ASP A 89 9.64 12.69 -7.62
N ALA A 90 9.17 13.22 -6.48
CA ALA A 90 10.02 13.70 -5.40
C ALA A 90 10.98 12.63 -4.87
N TYR A 91 10.48 11.43 -4.61
CA TYR A 91 11.29 10.32 -4.10
C TYR A 91 12.35 9.87 -5.12
N ALA A 92 11.95 9.68 -6.37
CA ALA A 92 12.85 9.28 -7.45
C ALA A 92 13.96 10.31 -7.69
N SER A 93 13.62 11.58 -7.63
CA SER A 93 14.56 12.69 -7.81
C SER A 93 15.60 12.76 -6.70
N VAL A 94 15.18 12.57 -5.44
CA VAL A 94 16.10 12.55 -4.28
C VAL A 94 17.03 11.33 -4.32
N LEU A 95 16.55 10.18 -4.80
CA LEU A 95 17.41 9.01 -5.02
C LEU A 95 18.58 9.29 -5.95
N GLY A 96 18.43 10.23 -6.89
CA GLY A 96 19.49 10.66 -7.80
C GLY A 96 20.74 11.16 -7.09
N PHE A 97 20.59 11.80 -5.91
CA PHE A 97 21.68 12.38 -5.13
C PHE A 97 22.45 11.35 -4.27
N LEU A 98 21.93 10.14 -4.14
CA LEU A 98 22.61 9.08 -3.36
C LEU A 98 23.82 8.51 -4.12
N PRO A 99 24.90 8.16 -3.40
CA PRO A 99 25.99 7.38 -3.94
C PRO A 99 25.49 6.06 -4.58
N ALA A 100 26.20 5.55 -5.59
CA ALA A 100 25.77 4.40 -6.38
C ALA A 100 25.36 3.17 -5.54
N GLY A 101 26.11 2.84 -4.48
CA GLY A 101 25.78 1.72 -3.58
C GLY A 101 24.48 1.94 -2.80
N LEU A 102 24.27 3.11 -2.22
CA LEU A 102 23.06 3.44 -1.48
C LEU A 102 21.85 3.57 -2.40
N LYS A 103 22.02 4.10 -3.60
CA LYS A 103 20.99 4.15 -4.62
C LYS A 103 20.50 2.74 -4.98
N GLY A 104 21.42 1.82 -5.27
CA GLY A 104 21.10 0.42 -5.56
C GLY A 104 20.36 -0.26 -4.39
N LEU A 105 20.83 -0.07 -3.16
CA LEU A 105 20.18 -0.59 -1.96
C LEU A 105 18.75 -0.04 -1.78
N SER A 106 18.54 1.26 -2.00
CA SER A 106 17.24 1.91 -1.88
C SER A 106 16.26 1.39 -2.94
N ILE A 107 16.69 1.23 -4.18
CA ILE A 107 15.87 0.65 -5.26
C ILE A 107 15.52 -0.81 -4.96
N ALA A 108 16.49 -1.60 -4.50
CA ALA A 108 16.26 -2.99 -4.11
C ALA A 108 15.26 -3.09 -2.95
N ALA A 109 15.38 -2.25 -1.92
CA ALA A 109 14.47 -2.20 -0.79
C ALA A 109 13.04 -1.80 -1.21
N LEU A 110 12.92 -0.79 -2.08
CA LEU A 110 11.63 -0.37 -2.63
C LEU A 110 10.97 -1.49 -3.43
N THR A 111 11.73 -2.13 -4.32
CA THR A 111 11.25 -3.27 -5.12
C THR A 111 10.79 -4.41 -4.23
N ALA A 112 11.58 -4.77 -3.21
CA ALA A 112 11.22 -5.81 -2.25
C ALA A 112 9.93 -5.48 -1.49
N ALA A 113 9.75 -4.23 -1.07
CA ALA A 113 8.55 -3.78 -0.39
C ALA A 113 7.29 -3.86 -1.28
N ILE A 114 7.41 -3.45 -2.56
CA ILE A 114 6.33 -3.55 -3.55
C ILE A 114 5.95 -5.02 -3.77
N VAL A 115 6.93 -5.89 -4.05
CA VAL A 115 6.69 -7.33 -4.28
C VAL A 115 6.03 -7.99 -3.07
N ALA A 116 6.52 -7.71 -1.85
CA ALA A 116 5.95 -8.26 -0.63
C ALA A 116 4.49 -7.80 -0.41
N SER A 117 4.19 -6.55 -0.70
CA SER A 117 2.84 -5.99 -0.60
C SER A 117 1.89 -6.60 -1.62
N LEU A 118 2.32 -6.71 -2.89
CA LEU A 118 1.53 -7.32 -3.96
C LEU A 118 1.27 -8.80 -3.68
N ALA A 119 2.28 -9.56 -3.29
CA ALA A 119 2.14 -10.97 -2.96
C ALA A 119 1.09 -11.20 -1.87
N GLY A 120 1.12 -10.38 -0.81
CA GLY A 120 0.12 -10.47 0.26
C GLY A 120 -1.30 -10.14 -0.20
N LYS A 121 -1.47 -9.11 -1.03
CA LYS A 121 -2.79 -8.73 -1.57
C LYS A 121 -3.35 -9.80 -2.52
N VAL A 122 -2.52 -10.32 -3.42
CA VAL A 122 -2.90 -11.40 -4.35
C VAL A 122 -3.29 -12.67 -3.59
N ASN A 123 -2.52 -13.03 -2.55
CA ASN A 123 -2.87 -14.16 -1.68
C ASN A 123 -4.21 -13.94 -0.96
N SER A 124 -4.48 -12.73 -0.50
CA SER A 124 -5.75 -12.38 0.14
C SER A 124 -6.94 -12.52 -0.82
N ILE A 125 -6.82 -11.99 -2.04
CA ILE A 125 -7.86 -12.12 -3.10
C ILE A 125 -8.11 -13.59 -3.40
N SER A 126 -7.05 -14.36 -3.58
CA SER A 126 -7.12 -15.80 -3.84
C SER A 126 -7.83 -16.56 -2.73
N THR A 127 -7.52 -16.25 -1.47
CA THR A 127 -8.12 -16.88 -0.30
C THR A 127 -9.61 -16.56 -0.18
N ILE A 128 -9.98 -15.29 -0.30
CA ILE A 128 -11.37 -14.84 -0.24
C ILE A 128 -12.20 -15.53 -1.33
N TYR A 129 -11.72 -15.49 -2.58
CA TYR A 129 -12.45 -16.14 -3.67
C TYR A 129 -12.60 -17.64 -3.45
N THR A 130 -11.51 -18.31 -3.09
CA THR A 130 -11.48 -19.77 -2.98
C THR A 130 -12.33 -20.29 -1.82
N LEU A 131 -12.25 -19.64 -0.66
CA LEU A 131 -12.94 -20.11 0.55
C LEU A 131 -14.35 -19.55 0.68
N ASP A 132 -14.52 -18.24 0.45
CA ASP A 132 -15.79 -17.58 0.70
C ASP A 132 -16.74 -17.64 -0.48
N ILE A 133 -16.24 -17.75 -1.71
CA ILE A 133 -17.07 -17.81 -2.92
C ILE A 133 -17.11 -19.24 -3.45
N TYR A 134 -15.97 -19.78 -3.88
CA TYR A 134 -15.93 -21.06 -4.59
C TYR A 134 -16.38 -22.23 -3.70
N ARG A 135 -15.76 -22.41 -2.52
CA ARG A 135 -16.09 -23.49 -1.60
C ARG A 135 -17.51 -23.37 -1.04
N LYS A 136 -17.96 -22.13 -0.79
CA LYS A 136 -19.26 -21.88 -0.16
C LYS A 136 -20.43 -21.99 -1.11
N TYR A 137 -20.30 -21.49 -2.33
CA TYR A 137 -21.42 -21.36 -3.27
C TYR A 137 -21.34 -22.26 -4.50
N ILE A 138 -20.11 -22.62 -4.95
CA ILE A 138 -19.92 -23.37 -6.21
C ILE A 138 -19.69 -24.84 -5.93
N ASN A 139 -18.75 -25.20 -5.07
CA ASN A 139 -18.42 -26.59 -4.77
C ASN A 139 -18.07 -26.78 -3.30
N LYS A 140 -19.04 -27.18 -2.49
CA LYS A 140 -18.89 -27.39 -1.03
C LYS A 140 -17.99 -28.57 -0.68
N GLU A 141 -17.88 -29.56 -1.56
CA GLU A 141 -17.10 -30.80 -1.34
C GLU A 141 -15.75 -30.76 -2.08
N ALA A 142 -15.28 -29.57 -2.49
CA ALA A 142 -14.02 -29.45 -3.18
C ALA A 142 -12.85 -29.97 -2.33
N SER A 143 -12.04 -30.85 -2.93
CA SER A 143 -10.83 -31.34 -2.27
C SER A 143 -9.82 -30.22 -2.06
N GLU A 144 -8.96 -30.32 -1.03
CA GLU A 144 -7.90 -29.36 -0.72
C GLU A 144 -7.00 -29.08 -1.94
N LYS A 145 -6.65 -30.12 -2.69
CA LYS A 145 -5.84 -29.98 -3.94
C LYS A 145 -6.53 -29.09 -4.96
N ARG A 146 -7.85 -29.23 -5.11
CA ARG A 146 -8.65 -28.45 -6.05
C ARG A 146 -8.74 -26.98 -5.58
N LEU A 147 -8.90 -26.74 -4.28
CA LEU A 147 -8.92 -25.39 -3.72
C LEU A 147 -7.60 -24.67 -3.96
N VAL A 148 -6.47 -25.34 -3.73
CA VAL A 148 -5.14 -24.78 -4.02
C VAL A 148 -4.97 -24.45 -5.50
N TRP A 149 -5.43 -25.33 -6.39
CA TRP A 149 -5.31 -25.09 -7.84
C TRP A 149 -6.17 -23.90 -8.29
N ILE A 150 -7.42 -23.82 -7.82
CA ILE A 150 -8.30 -22.67 -8.07
C ILE A 150 -7.68 -21.38 -7.52
N GLY A 151 -7.14 -21.42 -6.31
CA GLY A 151 -6.45 -20.27 -5.72
C GLY A 151 -5.31 -19.74 -6.59
N ARG A 152 -4.53 -20.63 -7.21
CA ARG A 152 -3.46 -20.24 -8.15
C ARG A 152 -4.01 -19.58 -9.41
N ILE A 153 -5.10 -20.08 -9.98
CA ILE A 153 -5.73 -19.47 -11.16
C ILE A 153 -6.26 -18.09 -10.79
N VAL A 154 -6.94 -17.96 -9.66
CA VAL A 154 -7.48 -16.66 -9.20
C VAL A 154 -6.35 -15.66 -8.96
N ALA A 155 -5.26 -16.09 -8.36
CA ALA A 155 -4.08 -15.24 -8.16
C ALA A 155 -3.53 -14.72 -9.49
N LEU A 156 -3.35 -15.59 -10.48
CA LEU A 156 -2.88 -15.22 -11.81
C LEU A 156 -3.86 -14.28 -12.52
N SER A 157 -5.15 -14.61 -12.51
CA SER A 157 -6.16 -13.76 -13.15
C SER A 157 -6.27 -12.39 -12.48
N ALA A 158 -6.18 -12.32 -11.16
CA ALA A 158 -6.15 -11.04 -10.44
C ALA A 158 -4.95 -10.17 -10.84
N MET A 159 -3.77 -10.78 -11.01
CA MET A 159 -2.58 -10.07 -11.49
C MET A 159 -2.74 -9.56 -12.92
N ILE A 160 -3.27 -10.39 -13.83
CA ILE A 160 -3.52 -9.98 -15.22
C ILE A 160 -4.53 -8.84 -15.26
N ILE A 161 -5.63 -8.94 -14.53
CA ILE A 161 -6.63 -7.89 -14.43
C ILE A 161 -5.99 -6.61 -13.89
N ALA A 162 -5.19 -6.68 -12.81
CA ALA A 162 -4.52 -5.52 -12.27
C ALA A 162 -3.58 -4.84 -13.28
N ILE A 163 -2.83 -5.61 -14.07
CA ILE A 163 -1.97 -5.09 -15.13
C ILE A 163 -2.80 -4.39 -16.21
N LEU A 164 -3.90 -5.01 -16.65
CA LEU A 164 -4.78 -4.41 -17.66
C LEU A 164 -5.39 -3.08 -17.17
N PHE A 165 -5.82 -3.03 -15.90
CA PHE A 165 -6.38 -1.81 -15.31
C PHE A 165 -5.33 -0.72 -15.03
N THR A 166 -4.06 -1.09 -14.89
CA THR A 166 -2.96 -0.14 -14.67
C THR A 166 -2.38 0.39 -15.99
N TRP A 167 -2.75 -0.21 -17.12
CA TRP A 167 -2.31 0.24 -18.43
C TRP A 167 -2.86 1.65 -18.72
N GLN A 168 -1.96 2.59 -19.03
CA GLN A 168 -2.25 4.04 -19.05
C GLN A 168 -3.45 4.45 -19.92
N ASP A 169 -3.76 3.67 -20.95
CA ASP A 169 -4.80 4.01 -21.93
C ASP A 169 -6.18 3.43 -21.60
N VAL A 170 -6.28 2.47 -20.66
CA VAL A 170 -7.54 1.74 -20.44
C VAL A 170 -8.53 2.51 -19.56
N LEU A 171 -8.06 3.27 -18.58
CA LEU A 171 -8.97 3.95 -17.64
C LEU A 171 -8.71 5.45 -17.45
N GLY A 172 -7.66 6.02 -18.08
CA GLY A 172 -7.31 7.45 -17.89
C GLY A 172 -6.98 7.84 -16.43
N ILE A 173 -6.86 6.85 -15.53
CA ILE A 173 -6.67 7.04 -14.07
C ILE A 173 -5.25 7.53 -13.76
N SER A 174 -4.30 7.30 -14.65
CA SER A 174 -2.90 7.70 -14.44
C SER A 174 -2.66 9.22 -14.49
N SER A 175 -3.63 9.97 -14.98
CA SER A 175 -3.56 11.44 -15.06
C SER A 175 -4.24 12.16 -13.89
N ALA A 176 -5.04 11.48 -13.11
CA ALA A 176 -5.62 12.01 -11.87
C ALA A 176 -4.64 11.69 -10.74
N GLY A 177 -3.89 12.70 -10.31
CA GLY A 177 -2.87 12.61 -9.28
C GLY A 177 -3.18 11.62 -8.16
N GLY A 178 -2.13 10.92 -7.74
CA GLY A 178 -2.15 9.75 -6.89
C GLY A 178 -3.12 9.78 -5.70
N PHE A 179 -3.54 8.58 -5.34
CA PHE A 179 -4.28 8.32 -4.10
C PHE A 179 -3.42 8.57 -2.87
#